data_67d065ba2c0dee3b5975063907636427
#
_entry.id   67d065ba2c0dee3b5975063907636427
#
_cell.length_a   1.000
_cell.length_b   1.000
_cell.length_c   1.000
_cell.angle_alpha   90.00
_cell.angle_beta   90.00
_cell.angle_gamma   90.00
#
_symmetry.space_group_name_H-M   'P 1'
#
loop_
_entity.id
_entity.type
_entity.pdbx_description
1 polymer ?
#
loop_
_entity_poly.entity_id
_entity_poly.type
_entity_poly.pdbx_seq_one_letter_code
_entity_poly.pdbx_strand_id
1 'polypeptide(L)'
;MTAKERREGALIAVDGVDGAAVKAAARALLPAIPAARRAGVSGWDSSGLFADLMIAPQEAGSPSARTLLLFYAADVAFRLRWQIRPAIDEGKVVIAAPYVATAIAFGRAAGLPAAWLDDLFTFALPPSETRFVGEMPRRASAKRSGFVDFGIRCLDGNPNGKMRRELVTRMRAYLKASARR
;
A
#
# COMPACT_ATOMS: atom_id res chain seq x y z
N MET A 1 41.86 -9.17 4.28
CA MET A 1 40.66 -8.27 4.26
C MET A 1 39.47 -9.14 4.49
N THR A 2 38.96 -9.13 5.72
CA THR A 2 37.79 -9.89 6.13
C THR A 2 36.57 -9.39 5.37
N ALA A 3 35.82 -10.28 4.74
CA ALA A 3 34.53 -9.98 4.12
C ALA A 3 33.61 -9.38 5.22
N LYS A 4 33.45 -8.05 5.17
CA LYS A 4 32.49 -7.33 6.00
C LYS A 4 31.15 -8.04 5.79
N GLU A 5 30.62 -8.70 6.83
CA GLU A 5 29.30 -9.32 6.80
C GLU A 5 28.32 -8.36 6.12
N ARG A 6 27.94 -8.68 4.90
CA ARG A 6 26.98 -7.89 4.14
C ARG A 6 25.63 -8.13 4.81
N ARG A 7 25.27 -7.26 5.74
CA ARG A 7 23.96 -7.35 6.40
C ARG A 7 22.88 -7.29 5.33
N GLU A 8 22.01 -8.29 5.31
CA GLU A 8 20.92 -8.38 4.35
C GLU A 8 20.00 -7.15 4.47
N GLY A 9 19.58 -6.63 3.32
CA GLY A 9 18.55 -5.60 3.25
C GLY A 9 17.21 -6.14 3.70
N ALA A 10 16.28 -5.26 4.07
CA ALA A 10 14.97 -5.66 4.57
C ALA A 10 13.85 -4.79 4.00
N LEU A 11 12.69 -5.41 3.77
CA LEU A 11 11.44 -4.74 3.42
C LEU A 11 10.51 -4.78 4.62
N ILE A 12 10.08 -3.60 5.10
CA ILE A 12 9.03 -3.45 6.09
C ILE A 12 7.78 -2.96 5.39
N ALA A 13 6.69 -3.72 5.46
CA ALA A 13 5.39 -3.29 4.96
C ALA A 13 4.59 -2.57 6.06
N VAL A 14 3.94 -1.46 5.70
CA VAL A 14 2.99 -0.76 6.57
C VAL A 14 1.67 -0.67 5.83
N ASP A 15 0.66 -1.39 6.29
CA ASP A 15 -0.62 -1.53 5.62
C ASP A 15 -1.79 -1.07 6.51
N GLY A 16 -2.87 -0.59 5.90
CA GLY A 16 -4.03 -0.11 6.62
C GLY A 16 -5.09 0.51 5.71
N VAL A 17 -6.23 0.85 6.30
CA VAL A 17 -7.37 1.45 5.57
C VAL A 17 -7.30 2.97 5.46
N ASP A 18 -6.47 3.62 6.27
CA ASP A 18 -6.31 5.08 6.33
C ASP A 18 -4.92 5.46 5.82
N GLY A 19 -4.87 6.09 4.65
CA GLY A 19 -3.61 6.44 4.02
C GLY A 19 -2.78 7.45 4.82
N ALA A 20 -3.43 8.34 5.59
CA ALA A 20 -2.73 9.28 6.46
C ALA A 20 -2.07 8.54 7.64
N ALA A 21 -2.80 7.60 8.26
CA ALA A 21 -2.27 6.74 9.32
C ALA A 21 -1.10 5.88 8.83
N VAL A 22 -1.23 5.26 7.65
CA VAL A 22 -0.19 4.46 7.00
C VAL A 22 1.08 5.30 6.78
N LYS A 23 0.92 6.50 6.21
CA LYS A 23 2.05 7.42 5.96
C LYS A 23 2.71 7.90 7.25
N ALA A 24 1.92 8.23 8.28
CA ALA A 24 2.44 8.65 9.58
C ALA A 24 3.22 7.53 10.28
N ALA A 25 2.66 6.31 10.30
CA ALA A 25 3.31 5.14 10.89
C ALA A 25 4.61 4.80 10.16
N ALA A 26 4.62 4.82 8.83
CA ALA A 26 5.83 4.57 8.05
C ALA A 26 6.94 5.59 8.39
N ARG A 27 6.59 6.87 8.50
CA ARG A 27 7.56 7.91 8.89
C ARG A 27 8.07 7.74 10.31
N ALA A 28 7.21 7.33 11.24
CA ALA A 28 7.58 7.11 12.63
C ALA A 28 8.57 5.93 12.81
N LEU A 29 8.66 5.02 11.84
CA LEU A 29 9.64 3.93 11.86
C LEU A 29 11.04 4.36 11.44
N LEU A 30 11.17 5.42 10.63
CA LEU A 30 12.46 5.82 10.07
C LEU A 30 13.54 6.09 11.13
N PRO A 31 13.27 6.77 12.25
CA PRO A 31 14.31 7.03 13.27
C PRO A 31 14.88 5.76 13.91
N ALA A 32 14.09 4.67 13.97
CA ALA A 32 14.55 3.41 14.54
C ALA A 32 15.52 2.64 13.60
N ILE A 33 15.59 3.02 12.32
CA ILE A 33 16.51 2.43 11.35
C ILE A 33 17.83 3.21 11.38
N PRO A 34 18.99 2.55 11.60
CA PRO A 34 20.28 3.22 11.55
C PRO A 34 20.46 4.01 10.23
N ALA A 35 20.98 5.24 10.30
CA ALA A 35 21.07 6.15 9.15
C ALA A 35 21.77 5.52 7.94
N ALA A 36 22.85 4.76 8.16
CA ALA A 36 23.61 4.08 7.10
C ALA A 36 22.81 2.97 6.37
N ARG A 37 21.72 2.48 6.99
CA ARG A 37 20.86 1.43 6.45
C ARG A 37 19.50 1.94 5.99
N ARG A 38 19.21 3.21 6.17
CA ARG A 38 17.91 3.80 5.89
C ARG A 38 17.77 4.14 4.42
N ALA A 39 16.89 3.43 3.70
CA ALA A 39 16.53 3.77 2.32
C ALA A 39 15.41 4.79 2.21
N GLY A 40 14.49 4.82 3.20
CA GLY A 40 13.34 5.71 3.17
C GLY A 40 12.01 4.98 3.06
N VAL A 41 10.97 5.71 2.60
CA VAL A 41 9.61 5.19 2.42
C VAL A 41 9.28 5.16 0.94
N SER A 42 8.92 3.96 0.44
CA SER A 42 8.33 3.75 -0.87
C SER A 42 6.80 3.85 -0.72
N GLY A 43 6.24 4.95 -1.21
CA GLY A 43 4.81 5.27 -1.06
C GLY A 43 3.98 4.84 -2.25
N TRP A 44 2.65 4.82 -2.07
CA TRP A 44 1.69 4.63 -3.14
C TRP A 44 1.78 5.77 -4.16
N ASP A 45 1.48 5.43 -5.42
CA ASP A 45 1.51 6.29 -6.60
C ASP A 45 2.90 6.88 -6.92
N SER A 46 3.95 6.13 -6.58
CA SER A 46 5.32 6.51 -6.96
C SER A 46 5.55 6.42 -8.48
N SER A 47 4.71 5.67 -9.19
CA SER A 47 4.72 5.58 -10.65
C SER A 47 4.03 6.76 -11.34
N GLY A 48 3.15 7.51 -10.64
CA GLY A 48 2.30 8.56 -11.20
C GLY A 48 1.07 8.07 -11.97
N LEU A 49 0.88 6.75 -12.10
CA LEU A 49 -0.21 6.15 -12.89
C LEU A 49 -1.61 6.54 -12.40
N PHE A 50 -1.78 6.77 -11.10
CA PHE A 50 -3.08 7.14 -10.56
C PHE A 50 -3.42 8.62 -10.77
N ALA A 51 -2.42 9.48 -10.91
CA ALA A 51 -2.63 10.86 -11.30
C ALA A 51 -3.26 10.93 -12.71
N ASP A 52 -2.74 10.16 -13.65
CA ASP A 52 -3.27 10.09 -15.02
C ASP A 52 -4.68 9.52 -15.07
N LEU A 53 -4.99 8.54 -14.22
CA LEU A 53 -6.33 7.96 -14.11
C LEU A 53 -7.40 8.99 -13.67
N MET A 54 -7.02 10.05 -12.97
CA MET A 54 -7.93 11.11 -12.55
C MET A 54 -8.32 12.06 -13.69
N ILE A 55 -7.55 12.07 -14.77
CA ILE A 55 -7.79 12.96 -15.93
C ILE A 55 -8.81 12.33 -16.89
N ALA A 56 -8.88 11.00 -16.96
CA ALA A 56 -9.70 10.25 -17.90
C ALA A 56 -11.19 10.01 -17.54
N PRO A 57 -11.72 10.26 -16.30
CA PRO A 57 -13.07 9.79 -15.91
C PRO A 57 -14.22 10.43 -16.66
N GLN A 58 -14.04 11.60 -17.24
CA GLN A 58 -15.13 12.33 -17.89
C GLN A 58 -15.58 11.68 -19.22
N GLU A 59 -14.67 10.97 -19.89
CA GLU A 59 -14.93 10.34 -21.18
C GLU A 59 -15.06 8.81 -21.10
N ALA A 60 -14.30 8.17 -20.22
CA ALA A 60 -14.18 6.71 -20.14
C ALA A 60 -15.01 6.03 -19.02
N GLY A 61 -15.68 6.82 -18.17
CA GLY A 61 -16.39 6.32 -16.99
C GLY A 61 -15.47 5.92 -15.83
N SER A 62 -16.08 5.53 -14.71
CA SER A 62 -15.33 5.15 -13.50
C SER A 62 -14.63 3.80 -13.65
N PRO A 63 -13.36 3.67 -13.26
CA PRO A 63 -12.65 2.40 -13.31
C PRO A 63 -13.26 1.37 -12.36
N SER A 64 -13.29 0.11 -12.77
CA SER A 64 -13.71 -0.99 -11.91
C SER A 64 -12.71 -1.27 -10.78
N ALA A 65 -13.14 -1.97 -9.72
CA ALA A 65 -12.21 -2.41 -8.67
C ALA A 65 -11.06 -3.26 -9.22
N ARG A 66 -11.32 -4.08 -10.24
CA ARG A 66 -10.29 -4.88 -10.92
C ARG A 66 -9.28 -3.99 -11.64
N THR A 67 -9.74 -2.98 -12.36
CA THR A 67 -8.89 -2.00 -13.03
C THR A 67 -8.00 -1.26 -12.02
N LEU A 68 -8.57 -0.79 -10.92
CA LEU A 68 -7.81 -0.12 -9.85
C LEU A 68 -6.70 -1.00 -9.28
N LEU A 69 -6.95 -2.31 -9.12
CA LEU A 69 -5.93 -3.23 -8.60
C LEU A 69 -4.86 -3.58 -9.62
N LEU A 70 -5.18 -3.61 -10.92
CA LEU A 70 -4.16 -3.73 -11.97
C LEU A 70 -3.22 -2.53 -11.97
N PHE A 71 -3.74 -1.32 -11.84
CA PHE A 71 -2.90 -0.12 -11.67
C PHE A 71 -2.08 -0.16 -10.38
N TYR A 72 -2.67 -0.65 -9.28
CA TYR A 72 -1.93 -0.82 -8.04
C TYR A 72 -0.79 -1.84 -8.17
N ALA A 73 -1.03 -2.95 -8.85
CA ALA A 73 0.01 -3.94 -9.13
C ALA A 73 1.13 -3.36 -10.00
N ALA A 74 0.79 -2.55 -11.01
CA ALA A 74 1.77 -1.84 -11.82
C ALA A 74 2.61 -0.86 -11.00
N ASP A 75 1.99 -0.08 -10.08
CA ASP A 75 2.71 0.79 -9.14
C ASP A 75 3.63 -0.01 -8.20
N VAL A 76 3.17 -1.14 -7.67
CA VAL A 76 4.02 -2.03 -6.86
C VAL A 76 5.19 -2.56 -7.66
N ALA A 77 4.98 -2.98 -8.91
CA ALA A 77 6.05 -3.46 -9.80
C ALA A 77 7.08 -2.35 -10.07
N PHE A 78 6.62 -1.12 -10.32
CA PHE A 78 7.49 0.06 -10.46
C PHE A 78 8.31 0.29 -9.19
N ARG A 79 7.69 0.31 -8.01
CA ARG A 79 8.37 0.51 -6.72
C ARG A 79 9.38 -0.60 -6.43
N LEU A 80 9.03 -1.85 -6.75
CA LEU A 80 9.96 -2.98 -6.63
C LEU A 80 11.19 -2.79 -7.52
N ARG A 81 10.98 -2.40 -8.77
CA ARG A 81 12.07 -2.24 -9.75
C ARG A 81 13.02 -1.10 -9.41
N TRP A 82 12.47 0.04 -9.00
CA TRP A 82 13.23 1.29 -8.93
C TRP A 82 13.56 1.78 -7.52
N GLN A 83 12.85 1.29 -6.50
CA GLN A 83 13.00 1.77 -5.13
C GLN A 83 13.36 0.65 -4.14
N ILE A 84 12.61 -0.47 -4.18
CA ILE A 84 12.68 -1.49 -3.13
C ILE A 84 13.85 -2.43 -3.34
N ARG A 85 13.94 -3.12 -4.50
CA ARG A 85 15.00 -4.09 -4.78
C ARG A 85 16.39 -3.46 -4.75
N PRO A 86 16.66 -2.30 -5.40
CA PRO A 86 17.97 -1.67 -5.32
C PRO A 86 18.39 -1.36 -3.89
N ALA A 87 17.47 -0.87 -3.06
CA ALA A 87 17.79 -0.59 -1.65
C ALA A 87 18.11 -1.86 -0.85
N ILE A 88 17.39 -2.95 -1.08
CA ILE A 88 17.64 -4.24 -0.42
C ILE A 88 18.99 -4.81 -0.87
N ASP A 89 19.30 -4.75 -2.15
CA ASP A 89 20.57 -5.24 -2.72
C ASP A 89 21.78 -4.48 -2.15
N GLU A 90 21.58 -3.21 -1.77
CA GLU A 90 22.57 -2.40 -1.05
C GLU A 90 22.63 -2.69 0.47
N GLY A 91 21.88 -3.65 0.99
CA GLY A 91 21.80 -3.98 2.41
C GLY A 91 21.02 -2.97 3.24
N LYS A 92 20.18 -2.14 2.61
CA LYS A 92 19.35 -1.12 3.28
C LYS A 92 18.00 -1.66 3.70
N VAL A 93 17.35 -0.93 4.61
CA VAL A 93 15.97 -1.16 5.03
C VAL A 93 15.05 -0.15 4.34
N VAL A 94 14.07 -0.64 3.62
CA VAL A 94 13.05 0.16 2.93
C VAL A 94 11.67 -0.11 3.56
N ILE A 95 10.87 0.94 3.71
CA ILE A 95 9.50 0.85 4.21
C ILE A 95 8.54 1.04 3.02
N ALA A 96 7.71 0.05 2.72
CA ALA A 96 6.64 0.17 1.71
C ALA A 96 5.31 0.52 2.40
N ALA A 97 4.67 1.64 2.00
CA ALA A 97 3.51 2.16 2.70
C ALA A 97 2.52 2.91 1.77
N PRO A 98 1.34 2.33 1.45
CA PRO A 98 0.93 0.95 1.72
C PRO A 98 1.64 -0.06 0.82
N TYR A 99 1.52 -1.34 1.19
CA TYR A 99 2.02 -2.45 0.39
C TYR A 99 0.88 -3.37 -0.05
N VAL A 100 1.18 -4.62 -0.32
CA VAL A 100 0.25 -5.59 -0.95
C VAL A 100 -0.98 -5.91 -0.11
N ALA A 101 -0.86 -5.98 1.23
CA ALA A 101 -1.98 -6.37 2.09
C ALA A 101 -3.14 -5.37 2.04
N THR A 102 -2.87 -4.07 1.89
CA THR A 102 -3.93 -3.05 1.68
C THR A 102 -4.68 -3.30 0.37
N ALA A 103 -3.99 -3.62 -0.72
CA ALA A 103 -4.59 -3.87 -2.02
C ALA A 103 -5.44 -5.15 -2.02
N ILE A 104 -4.92 -6.24 -1.44
CA ILE A 104 -5.67 -7.50 -1.28
C ILE A 104 -6.92 -7.27 -0.45
N ALA A 105 -6.80 -6.58 0.70
CA ALA A 105 -7.96 -6.27 1.54
C ALA A 105 -9.01 -5.42 0.80
N PHE A 106 -8.59 -4.44 0.00
CA PHE A 106 -9.48 -3.63 -0.84
C PHE A 106 -10.20 -4.50 -1.86
N GLY A 107 -9.49 -5.34 -2.60
CA GLY A 107 -10.08 -6.23 -3.61
C GLY A 107 -11.07 -7.22 -3.01
N ARG A 108 -10.72 -7.84 -1.88
CA ARG A 108 -11.61 -8.75 -1.14
C ARG A 108 -12.87 -8.02 -0.66
N ALA A 109 -12.72 -6.83 -0.12
CA ALA A 109 -13.85 -6.01 0.33
C ALA A 109 -14.75 -5.58 -0.83
N ALA A 110 -14.19 -5.36 -2.02
CA ALA A 110 -14.89 -5.05 -3.26
C ALA A 110 -15.48 -6.30 -3.96
N GLY A 111 -15.34 -7.49 -3.38
CA GLY A 111 -15.94 -8.73 -3.90
C GLY A 111 -15.12 -9.47 -4.96
N LEU A 112 -13.84 -9.13 -5.13
CA LEU A 112 -12.98 -9.84 -6.09
C LEU A 112 -12.55 -11.22 -5.55
N PRO A 113 -12.38 -12.22 -6.44
CA PRO A 113 -11.95 -13.57 -6.05
C PRO A 113 -10.58 -13.58 -5.37
N ALA A 114 -10.46 -14.38 -4.31
CA ALA A 114 -9.20 -14.52 -3.56
C ALA A 114 -8.06 -14.99 -4.45
N ALA A 115 -8.27 -16.08 -5.18
CA ALA A 115 -7.25 -16.65 -6.05
C ALA A 115 -6.72 -15.63 -7.06
N TRP A 116 -7.60 -14.83 -7.68
CA TRP A 116 -7.17 -13.80 -8.60
C TRP A 116 -6.30 -12.72 -7.93
N LEU A 117 -6.61 -12.35 -6.67
CA LEU A 117 -5.81 -11.38 -5.92
C LEU A 117 -4.45 -11.95 -5.53
N ASP A 118 -4.42 -13.22 -5.12
CA ASP A 118 -3.19 -13.91 -4.76
C ASP A 118 -2.29 -14.05 -6.00
N ASP A 119 -2.85 -14.44 -7.15
CA ASP A 119 -2.13 -14.52 -8.43
C ASP A 119 -1.59 -13.17 -8.89
N LEU A 120 -2.40 -12.10 -8.76
CA LEU A 120 -2.03 -10.74 -9.17
C LEU A 120 -0.77 -10.24 -8.48
N PHE A 121 -0.53 -10.63 -7.23
CA PHE A 121 0.58 -10.14 -6.42
C PHE A 121 1.69 -11.18 -6.18
N THR A 122 1.72 -12.29 -6.91
CA THR A 122 2.78 -13.32 -6.80
C THR A 122 4.19 -12.80 -7.06
N PHE A 123 4.32 -11.73 -7.86
CA PHE A 123 5.60 -11.08 -8.16
C PHE A 123 6.13 -10.22 -6.99
N ALA A 124 5.30 -9.93 -6.01
CA ALA A 124 5.64 -9.03 -4.91
C ALA A 124 6.62 -9.71 -3.94
N LEU A 125 7.65 -8.96 -3.55
CA LEU A 125 8.62 -9.45 -2.59
C LEU A 125 7.96 -9.60 -1.21
N PRO A 126 8.06 -10.76 -0.54
CA PRO A 126 7.54 -10.92 0.80
C PRO A 126 8.27 -9.97 1.77
N PRO A 127 7.55 -9.19 2.58
CA PRO A 127 8.18 -8.32 3.57
C PRO A 127 8.78 -9.13 4.71
N SER A 128 9.89 -8.64 5.26
CA SER A 128 10.51 -9.19 6.48
C SER A 128 9.63 -8.94 7.72
N GLU A 129 8.85 -7.86 7.69
CA GLU A 129 7.92 -7.47 8.73
C GLU A 129 6.70 -6.76 8.10
N THR A 130 5.50 -7.05 8.59
CA THR A 130 4.27 -6.33 8.23
C THR A 130 3.66 -5.68 9.45
N ARG A 131 3.38 -4.39 9.37
CA ARG A 131 2.66 -3.62 10.39
C ARG A 131 1.32 -3.17 9.87
N PHE A 132 0.27 -3.51 10.61
CA PHE A 132 -1.08 -3.06 10.32
C PHE A 132 -1.44 -1.87 11.21
N VAL A 133 -1.91 -0.78 10.59
CA VAL A 133 -2.26 0.45 11.30
C VAL A 133 -3.76 0.70 11.27
N GLY A 134 -4.27 1.19 12.40
CA GLY A 134 -5.66 1.64 12.54
C GLY A 134 -5.90 3.00 11.89
N GLU A 135 -7.11 3.53 12.06
CA GLU A 135 -7.44 4.89 11.63
C GLU A 135 -6.88 5.93 12.59
N MET A 136 -6.47 7.07 12.04
CA MET A 136 -6.20 8.24 12.85
C MET A 136 -7.49 8.86 13.40
N PRO A 137 -7.46 9.49 14.58
CA PRO A 137 -8.58 10.27 15.08
C PRO A 137 -9.03 11.32 14.05
N ARG A 138 -10.35 11.48 13.86
CA ARG A 138 -10.95 12.34 12.82
C ARG A 138 -10.42 13.78 12.77
N ARG A 139 -9.93 14.31 13.89
CA ARG A 139 -9.36 15.67 13.97
C ARG A 139 -8.00 15.84 13.29
N ALA A 140 -7.27 14.76 13.03
CA ALA A 140 -5.94 14.80 12.44
C ALA A 140 -5.96 14.66 10.90
N SER A 141 -7.07 14.26 10.29
CA SER A 141 -7.18 14.00 8.85
C SER A 141 -8.04 15.04 8.16
N ALA A 142 -7.48 16.22 7.87
CA ALA A 142 -8.16 17.21 7.04
C ALA A 142 -8.26 16.79 5.56
N LYS A 143 -7.39 15.88 5.08
CA LYS A 143 -7.43 15.34 3.72
C LYS A 143 -7.25 13.82 3.78
N ARG A 144 -8.31 13.09 3.48
CA ARG A 144 -8.24 11.66 3.23
C ARG A 144 -7.43 11.45 1.95
N SER A 145 -6.31 10.78 2.08
CA SER A 145 -5.37 10.54 0.99
C SER A 145 -4.89 9.10 1.04
N GLY A 146 -4.60 8.54 -0.13
CA GLY A 146 -4.10 7.18 -0.28
C GLY A 146 -5.00 6.32 -1.14
N PHE A 147 -4.54 5.12 -1.45
CA PHE A 147 -5.18 4.21 -2.39
C PHE A 147 -6.64 3.90 -2.05
N VAL A 148 -6.94 3.63 -0.78
CA VAL A 148 -8.32 3.26 -0.35
C VAL A 148 -9.30 4.40 -0.60
N ASP A 149 -8.95 5.62 -0.21
CA ASP A 149 -9.82 6.79 -0.42
C ASP A 149 -9.93 7.13 -1.92
N PHE A 150 -8.86 6.95 -2.69
CA PHE A 150 -8.86 7.09 -4.14
C PHE A 150 -9.81 6.07 -4.78
N GLY A 151 -9.65 4.78 -4.45
CA GLY A 151 -10.48 3.72 -4.99
C GLY A 151 -11.96 3.89 -4.67
N ILE A 152 -12.29 4.31 -3.45
CA ILE A 152 -13.69 4.60 -3.07
C ILE A 152 -14.27 5.75 -3.90
N ARG A 153 -13.52 6.82 -4.13
CA ARG A 153 -13.98 7.92 -5.00
C ARG A 153 -14.25 7.45 -6.41
N CYS A 154 -13.39 6.57 -6.94
CA CYS A 154 -13.60 6.00 -8.28
C CYS A 154 -14.84 5.11 -8.35
N LEU A 155 -15.12 4.31 -7.30
CA LEU A 155 -16.22 3.33 -7.31
C LEU A 155 -17.58 3.94 -6.98
N ASP A 156 -17.66 4.98 -6.15
CA ASP A 156 -18.91 5.49 -5.57
C ASP A 156 -19.10 7.01 -5.76
N GLY A 157 -18.04 7.72 -6.15
CA GLY A 157 -18.08 9.20 -6.21
C GLY A 157 -18.20 9.88 -4.85
N ASN A 158 -18.69 9.18 -3.82
CA ASN A 158 -18.90 9.70 -2.47
C ASN A 158 -17.96 9.08 -1.43
N PRO A 159 -16.83 9.72 -1.10
CA PRO A 159 -15.85 9.18 -0.17
C PRO A 159 -16.35 9.09 1.29
N ASN A 160 -17.53 9.60 1.60
CA ASN A 160 -18.15 9.59 2.93
C ASN A 160 -19.43 8.74 3.00
N GLY A 161 -19.80 8.08 1.89
CA GLY A 161 -21.05 7.35 1.73
C GLY A 161 -21.13 6.03 2.50
N LYS A 162 -22.26 5.33 2.29
CA LYS A 162 -22.52 4.00 2.86
C LYS A 162 -21.48 2.97 2.37
N MET A 163 -21.18 2.99 1.07
CA MET A 163 -20.19 2.11 0.45
C MET A 163 -18.84 2.20 1.16
N ARG A 164 -18.35 3.40 1.47
CA ARG A 164 -17.11 3.57 2.21
C ARG A 164 -17.13 2.84 3.55
N ARG A 165 -18.17 3.01 4.33
CA ARG A 165 -18.28 2.37 5.66
C ARG A 165 -18.24 0.86 5.55
N GLU A 166 -19.00 0.30 4.60
CA GLU A 166 -19.03 -1.14 4.36
C GLU A 166 -17.71 -1.68 3.88
N LEU A 167 -17.09 -1.04 2.88
CA LEU A 167 -15.81 -1.47 2.32
C LEU A 167 -14.70 -1.41 3.37
N VAL A 168 -14.57 -0.31 4.10
CA VAL A 168 -13.58 -0.15 5.18
C VAL A 168 -13.79 -1.17 6.29
N THR A 169 -15.05 -1.47 6.67
CA THR A 169 -15.35 -2.49 7.69
C THR A 169 -14.88 -3.86 7.23
N ARG A 170 -15.17 -4.26 5.98
CA ARG A 170 -14.69 -5.52 5.41
C ARG A 170 -13.16 -5.58 5.30
N MET A 171 -12.54 -4.50 4.83
CA MET A 171 -11.08 -4.41 4.74
C MET A 171 -10.41 -4.64 6.10
N ARG A 172 -10.92 -4.02 7.17
CA ARG A 172 -10.39 -4.21 8.52
C ARG A 172 -10.47 -5.65 8.99
N ALA A 173 -11.58 -6.33 8.67
CA ALA A 173 -11.72 -7.75 9.01
C ALA A 173 -10.64 -8.59 8.31
N TYR A 174 -10.36 -8.34 7.02
CA TYR A 174 -9.29 -9.03 6.29
C TYR A 174 -7.90 -8.72 6.84
N LEU A 175 -7.56 -7.45 7.09
CA LEU A 175 -6.26 -7.07 7.63
C LEU A 175 -6.03 -7.66 9.02
N LYS A 176 -7.05 -7.68 9.88
CA LYS A 176 -6.98 -8.32 11.20
C LYS A 176 -6.75 -9.83 11.12
N ALA A 177 -7.38 -10.50 10.15
CA ALA A 177 -7.17 -11.93 9.92
C ALA A 177 -5.76 -12.22 9.41
N SER A 178 -5.21 -11.35 8.55
CA SER A 178 -3.84 -11.48 8.04
C SER A 178 -2.77 -11.24 9.11
N ALA A 179 -3.01 -10.36 10.07
CA ALA A 179 -2.10 -10.07 11.18
C ALA A 179 -1.93 -11.23 12.18
N ARG A 180 -2.78 -12.27 12.10
CA ARG A 180 -2.76 -13.43 13.02
C ARG A 180 -2.07 -14.67 12.43
N ARG A 181 -1.66 -14.59 11.18
CA ARG A 181 -0.93 -15.65 10.46
C ARG A 181 0.56 -15.38 10.46
#